data_dd022465f978ce9bdb8d16c0b071d896
#
_entry.id   dd022465f978ce9bdb8d16c0b071d896
#
_cell.length_a   1.000
_cell.length_b   1.000
_cell.length_c   1.000
_cell.angle_alpha   90.00
_cell.angle_beta   90.00
_cell.angle_gamma   90.00
#
_symmetry.space_group_name_H-M   'P 1'
#
loop_
_entity.id
_entity.type
_entity.pdbx_description
1 polymer ?
#
loop_
_entity_poly.entity_id
_entity_poly.type
_entity_poly.pdbx_seq_one_letter_code
_entity_poly.pdbx_strand_id
1 'polypeptide(L)'
;FAITEEAMEDNLYDTFAKLRAKGLARAMANTKQVKAAKLYNEGFTTAQGDGVSLFNAAHPTIGDGNQSNTSTAAAIAEGTLESAIIAIQKFKDDRGILIGSSAVSLHVPVDLMFTADVLLNTPGIVGSADNDLNSVKNLGVFPSGYMTNRRFTDVNAWFIKTDVPNGSKMFNRTPLQ
;
A
#
# COMPACT_ATOMS: atom_id res chain seq x y z
N PHE A 1 -31.45 5.36 -2.64
CA PHE A 1 -32.61 4.47 -2.77
C PHE A 1 -33.90 5.25 -2.53
N ALA A 2 -35.00 4.79 -3.09
CA ALA A 2 -36.33 5.35 -2.87
C ALA A 2 -37.20 4.32 -2.14
N ILE A 3 -38.15 4.78 -1.38
CA ILE A 3 -39.17 3.97 -0.71
C ILE A 3 -40.50 4.33 -1.38
N THR A 4 -41.28 3.32 -1.76
CA THR A 4 -42.59 3.53 -2.36
C THR A 4 -43.62 3.93 -1.31
N GLU A 5 -44.70 4.60 -1.75
CA GLU A 5 -45.77 5.05 -0.89
C GLU A 5 -46.49 3.87 -0.22
N GLU A 6 -46.72 2.80 -0.97
CA GLU A 6 -47.34 1.57 -0.43
C GLU A 6 -46.49 0.96 0.71
N ALA A 7 -45.15 0.98 0.58
CA ALA A 7 -44.27 0.47 1.65
C ALA A 7 -44.30 1.34 2.91
N MET A 8 -44.66 2.64 2.77
CA MET A 8 -44.88 3.53 3.90
C MET A 8 -46.23 3.26 4.57
N GLU A 9 -47.29 3.06 3.79
CA GLU A 9 -48.63 2.73 4.29
C GLU A 9 -48.63 1.38 5.03
N ASP A 10 -47.96 0.36 4.52
CA ASP A 10 -47.84 -0.95 5.16
C ASP A 10 -46.85 -1.03 6.34
N ASN A 11 -46.31 0.12 6.75
CA ASN A 11 -45.34 0.25 7.85
C ASN A 11 -44.07 -0.63 7.69
N LEU A 12 -43.72 -1.00 6.45
CA LEU A 12 -42.54 -1.84 6.13
C LEU A 12 -41.26 -0.99 5.98
N TYR A 13 -41.38 0.33 5.95
CA TYR A 13 -40.28 1.26 5.71
C TYR A 13 -39.16 1.13 6.76
N ASP A 14 -39.49 0.86 8.03
CA ASP A 14 -38.48 0.81 9.09
C ASP A 14 -37.47 -0.33 8.87
N THR A 15 -37.94 -1.50 8.51
CA THR A 15 -37.09 -2.67 8.24
C THR A 15 -36.32 -2.50 6.94
N PHE A 16 -36.99 -2.14 5.84
CA PHE A 16 -36.36 -1.99 4.53
C PHE A 16 -35.41 -0.79 4.47
N ALA A 17 -35.80 0.35 5.03
CA ALA A 17 -34.98 1.54 5.04
C ALA A 17 -33.66 1.34 5.82
N LYS A 18 -33.73 0.71 7.00
CA LYS A 18 -32.54 0.41 7.79
C LYS A 18 -31.60 -0.54 7.06
N LEU A 19 -32.13 -1.58 6.40
CA LEU A 19 -31.32 -2.53 5.63
C LEU A 19 -30.62 -1.84 4.44
N ARG A 20 -31.38 -1.04 3.69
CA ARG A 20 -30.84 -0.29 2.52
C ARG A 20 -29.84 0.77 2.93
N ALA A 21 -30.07 1.51 4.03
CA ALA A 21 -29.14 2.48 4.57
C ALA A 21 -27.80 1.82 4.97
N LYS A 22 -27.84 0.67 5.65
CA LYS A 22 -26.64 -0.11 5.96
C LYS A 22 -25.91 -0.59 4.70
N GLY A 23 -26.64 -1.00 3.67
CA GLY A 23 -26.08 -1.37 2.38
C GLY A 23 -25.38 -0.21 1.70
N LEU A 24 -26.00 0.96 1.69
CA LEU A 24 -25.42 2.20 1.15
C LEU A 24 -24.13 2.59 1.90
N ALA A 25 -24.16 2.60 3.23
CA ALA A 25 -22.99 2.90 4.05
C ALA A 25 -21.79 1.96 3.74
N ARG A 26 -22.07 0.65 3.58
CA ARG A 26 -21.04 -0.33 3.17
C ARG A 26 -20.50 -0.04 1.77
N ALA A 27 -21.37 0.31 0.81
CA ALA A 27 -20.96 0.64 -0.55
C ALA A 27 -20.07 1.89 -0.58
N MET A 28 -20.41 2.92 0.20
CA MET A 28 -19.60 4.13 0.34
C MET A 28 -18.23 3.85 0.97
N ALA A 29 -18.18 3.04 2.04
CA ALA A 29 -16.93 2.61 2.65
C ALA A 29 -16.06 1.81 1.66
N ASN A 30 -16.67 0.90 0.90
CA ASN A 30 -15.99 0.16 -0.15
C ASN A 30 -15.42 1.08 -1.24
N THR A 31 -16.18 2.08 -1.68
CA THR A 31 -15.72 3.06 -2.68
C THR A 31 -14.48 3.83 -2.19
N LYS A 32 -14.44 4.22 -0.90
CA LYS A 32 -13.25 4.85 -0.32
C LYS A 32 -12.03 3.94 -0.37
N GLN A 33 -12.19 2.65 -0.03
CA GLN A 33 -11.10 1.66 -0.08
C GLN A 33 -10.60 1.44 -1.51
N VAL A 34 -11.53 1.32 -2.49
CA VAL A 34 -11.17 1.19 -3.90
C VAL A 34 -10.40 2.41 -4.40
N LYS A 35 -10.85 3.61 -4.03
CA LYS A 35 -10.17 4.86 -4.38
C LYS A 35 -8.77 4.95 -3.78
N ALA A 36 -8.59 4.52 -2.53
CA ALA A 36 -7.27 4.47 -1.90
C ALA A 36 -6.33 3.45 -2.58
N ALA A 37 -6.85 2.27 -2.92
CA ALA A 37 -6.07 1.25 -3.62
C ALA A 37 -5.73 1.64 -5.07
N LYS A 38 -6.56 2.47 -5.71
CA LYS A 38 -6.33 2.95 -7.08
C LYS A 38 -4.98 3.66 -7.22
N LEU A 39 -4.54 4.37 -6.18
CA LEU A 39 -3.23 5.02 -6.15
C LEU A 39 -2.08 4.02 -6.40
N TYR A 40 -2.17 2.83 -5.85
CA TYR A 40 -1.19 1.76 -6.02
C TYR A 40 -1.39 1.02 -7.35
N ASN A 41 -2.62 0.67 -7.69
CA ASN A 41 -2.95 -0.07 -8.90
C ASN A 41 -2.59 0.68 -10.19
N GLU A 42 -2.75 2.01 -10.19
CA GLU A 42 -2.44 2.88 -11.32
C GLU A 42 -1.11 3.63 -11.14
N GLY A 43 -0.38 3.36 -10.07
CA GLY A 43 0.84 4.07 -9.71
C GLY A 43 1.97 3.96 -10.73
N PHE A 44 1.97 2.95 -11.58
CA PHE A 44 2.94 2.77 -12.67
C PHE A 44 2.50 3.42 -13.99
N THR A 45 1.24 3.82 -14.12
CA THR A 45 0.67 4.26 -15.42
C THR A 45 0.20 5.70 -15.42
N THR A 46 -0.26 6.22 -14.27
CA THR A 46 -0.83 7.57 -14.19
C THR A 46 0.23 8.59 -13.83
N ALA A 47 0.44 9.57 -14.71
CA ALA A 47 1.38 10.67 -14.47
C ALA A 47 0.94 11.53 -13.28
N GLN A 48 1.90 11.97 -12.49
CA GLN A 48 1.76 12.84 -11.33
C GLN A 48 2.21 14.27 -11.62
N GLY A 49 2.38 15.08 -10.59
CA GLY A 49 2.73 16.50 -10.71
C GLY A 49 4.12 16.77 -11.31
N ASP A 50 5.02 15.82 -11.25
CA ASP A 50 6.36 15.87 -11.86
C ASP A 50 6.40 15.39 -13.33
N GLY A 51 5.24 15.01 -13.88
CA GLY A 51 5.08 14.55 -15.26
C GLY A 51 5.36 13.06 -15.48
N VAL A 52 5.80 12.32 -14.47
CA VAL A 52 6.01 10.87 -14.52
C VAL A 52 5.03 10.13 -13.61
N SER A 53 4.95 8.79 -13.74
CA SER A 53 4.08 7.97 -12.89
C SER A 53 4.57 7.94 -11.43
N LEU A 54 3.67 7.69 -10.48
CA LEU A 54 3.98 7.65 -9.04
C LEU A 54 5.12 6.69 -8.72
N PHE A 55 5.13 5.52 -9.33
CA PHE A 55 6.23 4.56 -9.25
C PHE A 55 7.00 4.60 -10.57
N ASN A 56 8.20 5.16 -10.53
CA ASN A 56 9.02 5.35 -11.72
C ASN A 56 10.52 5.23 -11.36
N ALA A 57 11.29 4.78 -12.32
CA ALA A 57 12.75 4.69 -12.18
C ALA A 57 13.46 6.02 -12.48
N ALA A 58 12.74 7.05 -12.94
CA ALA A 58 13.33 8.29 -13.46
C ALA A 58 12.51 9.52 -13.04
N HIS A 59 12.31 9.74 -11.73
CA HIS A 59 11.75 10.99 -11.22
C HIS A 59 12.76 12.12 -11.41
N PRO A 60 12.39 13.19 -12.14
CA PRO A 60 13.30 14.31 -12.37
C PRO A 60 13.56 15.07 -11.07
N THR A 61 14.82 15.43 -10.82
CA THR A 61 15.23 16.29 -9.71
C THR A 61 15.97 17.54 -10.23
N ILE A 62 16.05 18.57 -9.42
CA ILE A 62 16.67 19.85 -9.82
C ILE A 62 18.20 19.73 -9.87
N GLY A 63 18.80 18.97 -8.96
CA GLY A 63 20.25 19.02 -8.76
C GLY A 63 21.00 17.69 -8.86
N ASP A 64 20.31 16.54 -8.84
CA ASP A 64 20.95 15.21 -8.75
C ASP A 64 20.53 14.24 -9.88
N GLY A 65 19.99 14.76 -10.97
CA GLY A 65 19.51 13.95 -12.10
C GLY A 65 18.19 13.22 -11.79
N ASN A 66 18.01 12.03 -12.33
CA ASN A 66 16.79 11.26 -12.10
C ASN A 66 16.97 10.32 -10.90
N GLN A 67 15.92 10.22 -10.07
CA GLN A 67 15.87 9.29 -8.94
C GLN A 67 14.80 8.24 -9.14
N SER A 68 15.05 7.02 -8.62
CA SER A 68 14.13 5.89 -8.69
C SER A 68 13.48 5.64 -7.34
N ASN A 69 12.15 5.42 -7.35
CA ASN A 69 11.41 4.88 -6.23
C ASN A 69 10.90 3.46 -6.50
N THR A 70 11.40 2.81 -7.54
CA THR A 70 11.09 1.42 -7.90
C THR A 70 12.34 0.56 -7.84
N SER A 71 12.16 -0.72 -7.50
CA SER A 71 13.17 -1.75 -7.69
C SER A 71 12.95 -2.48 -9.03
N THR A 72 13.92 -3.27 -9.45
CA THR A 72 13.72 -4.22 -10.55
C THR A 72 12.56 -5.14 -10.22
N ALA A 73 11.67 -5.38 -11.20
CA ALA A 73 10.52 -6.27 -11.04
C ALA A 73 11.00 -7.67 -10.61
N ALA A 74 10.62 -8.09 -9.43
CA ALA A 74 10.98 -9.39 -8.88
C ALA A 74 9.92 -9.87 -7.87
N ALA A 75 9.78 -11.18 -7.75
CA ALA A 75 8.95 -11.77 -6.72
C ALA A 75 9.47 -11.36 -5.32
N ILE A 76 8.54 -11.28 -4.36
CA ILE A 76 8.90 -10.99 -2.98
C ILE A 76 9.74 -12.16 -2.41
N ALA A 77 10.94 -11.85 -1.95
CA ALA A 77 11.89 -12.76 -1.32
C ALA A 77 12.77 -11.97 -0.35
N GLU A 78 13.51 -12.65 0.52
CA GLU A 78 14.40 -11.99 1.48
C GLU A 78 15.39 -11.05 0.79
N GLY A 79 16.15 -11.52 -0.20
CA GLY A 79 17.14 -10.72 -0.90
C GLY A 79 16.53 -9.55 -1.71
N THR A 80 15.30 -9.67 -2.22
CA THR A 80 14.61 -8.54 -2.88
C THR A 80 14.17 -7.49 -1.88
N LEU A 81 13.71 -7.89 -0.70
CA LEU A 81 13.39 -6.98 0.41
C LEU A 81 14.64 -6.27 0.92
N GLU A 82 15.73 -6.98 1.15
CA GLU A 82 17.02 -6.40 1.56
C GLU A 82 17.49 -5.34 0.58
N SER A 83 17.47 -5.66 -0.72
CA SER A 83 17.85 -4.72 -1.78
C SER A 83 16.98 -3.46 -1.78
N ALA A 84 15.67 -3.62 -1.59
CA ALA A 84 14.73 -2.52 -1.53
C ALA A 84 14.95 -1.64 -0.28
N ILE A 85 15.22 -2.26 0.88
CA ILE A 85 15.52 -1.56 2.13
C ILE A 85 16.82 -0.74 2.00
N ILE A 86 17.85 -1.32 1.41
CA ILE A 86 19.12 -0.62 1.15
C ILE A 86 18.88 0.58 0.22
N ALA A 87 18.06 0.40 -0.83
CA ALA A 87 17.71 1.49 -1.74
C ALA A 87 16.96 2.63 -1.02
N ILE A 88 16.00 2.30 -0.14
CA ILE A 88 15.26 3.28 0.65
C ILE A 88 16.19 4.09 1.56
N GLN A 89 17.14 3.45 2.22
CA GLN A 89 18.11 4.15 3.09
C GLN A 89 19.06 5.09 2.31
N LYS A 90 19.19 4.86 1.00
CA LYS A 90 19.98 5.71 0.10
C LYS A 90 19.17 6.78 -0.61
N PHE A 91 17.90 6.97 -0.28
CA PHE A 91 17.08 8.02 -0.87
C PHE A 91 17.66 9.40 -0.58
N LYS A 92 17.65 10.23 -1.61
CA LYS A 92 18.17 11.59 -1.58
C LYS A 92 17.04 12.60 -1.77
N ASP A 93 17.30 13.81 -1.35
CA ASP A 93 16.44 14.95 -1.68
C ASP A 93 16.71 15.46 -3.11
N ASP A 94 16.00 16.51 -3.46
CA ASP A 94 16.08 17.20 -4.75
C ASP A 94 17.48 17.80 -5.07
N ARG A 95 18.34 17.89 -4.07
CA ARG A 95 19.71 18.43 -4.15
C ARG A 95 20.79 17.36 -4.05
N GLY A 96 20.40 16.08 -3.95
CA GLY A 96 21.34 14.99 -3.80
C GLY A 96 21.78 14.68 -2.37
N ILE A 97 21.14 15.27 -1.36
CA ILE A 97 21.45 15.03 0.06
C ILE A 97 20.65 13.84 0.56
N LEU A 98 21.28 12.93 1.30
CA LEU A 98 20.62 11.77 1.90
C LEU A 98 19.53 12.19 2.89
N ILE A 99 18.32 11.65 2.73
CA ILE A 99 17.15 11.98 3.57
C ILE A 99 17.18 11.16 4.88
N GLY A 100 17.86 10.02 4.92
CA GLY A 100 17.87 9.11 6.07
C GLY A 100 16.53 8.41 6.28
N SER A 101 15.84 8.03 5.18
CA SER A 101 14.54 7.36 5.22
C SER A 101 14.65 5.91 5.62
N SER A 102 13.59 5.40 6.25
CA SER A 102 13.47 4.00 6.69
C SER A 102 12.16 3.37 6.22
N ALA A 103 12.17 2.05 6.07
CA ALA A 103 10.97 1.28 5.81
C ALA A 103 10.08 1.26 7.08
N VAL A 104 8.77 1.34 6.91
CA VAL A 104 7.79 1.33 8.02
C VAL A 104 6.91 0.09 7.97
N SER A 105 6.33 -0.20 6.81
CA SER A 105 5.45 -1.36 6.64
C SER A 105 5.48 -1.88 5.20
N LEU A 106 5.27 -3.18 5.08
CA LEU A 106 5.14 -3.88 3.80
C LEU A 106 3.66 -3.99 3.43
N HIS A 107 3.30 -3.62 2.21
CA HIS A 107 1.93 -3.72 1.70
C HIS A 107 1.87 -4.74 0.58
N VAL A 108 1.02 -5.74 0.73
CA VAL A 108 0.92 -6.89 -0.20
C VAL A 108 -0.54 -7.18 -0.57
N PRO A 109 -0.81 -7.79 -1.73
CA PRO A 109 -2.11 -8.37 -2.04
C PRO A 109 -2.38 -9.56 -1.11
N VAL A 110 -3.63 -10.04 -1.12
CA VAL A 110 -4.04 -11.19 -0.28
C VAL A 110 -3.26 -12.45 -0.64
N ASP A 111 -2.91 -12.62 -1.92
CA ASP A 111 -2.20 -13.78 -2.44
C ASP A 111 -0.79 -13.94 -1.84
N LEU A 112 -0.14 -12.83 -1.49
CA LEU A 112 1.19 -12.83 -0.88
C LEU A 112 1.17 -12.76 0.65
N MET A 113 0.01 -12.83 1.29
CA MET A 113 -0.13 -12.67 2.74
C MET A 113 0.74 -13.66 3.53
N PHE A 114 0.65 -14.95 3.22
CA PHE A 114 1.42 -15.97 3.92
C PHE A 114 2.92 -15.89 3.63
N THR A 115 3.29 -15.54 2.41
CA THR A 115 4.70 -15.32 2.04
C THR A 115 5.28 -14.15 2.83
N ALA A 116 4.54 -13.05 2.95
CA ALA A 116 4.96 -11.90 3.74
C ALA A 116 5.09 -12.25 5.23
N ASP A 117 4.16 -13.04 5.78
CA ASP A 117 4.22 -13.49 7.17
C ASP A 117 5.47 -14.32 7.45
N VAL A 118 5.76 -15.28 6.59
CA VAL A 118 6.96 -16.13 6.69
C VAL A 118 8.23 -15.27 6.63
N LEU A 119 8.33 -14.35 5.66
CA LEU A 119 9.51 -13.50 5.49
C LEU A 119 9.76 -12.55 6.67
N LEU A 120 8.70 -12.04 7.29
CA LEU A 120 8.85 -11.08 8.39
C LEU A 120 8.92 -11.72 9.78
N ASN A 121 8.37 -12.91 9.97
CA ASN A 121 8.20 -13.51 11.29
C ASN A 121 9.05 -14.76 11.54
N THR A 122 9.59 -15.42 10.52
CA THR A 122 10.44 -16.61 10.69
C THR A 122 11.84 -16.22 11.14
N PRO A 123 12.40 -16.83 12.20
CA PRO A 123 13.73 -16.49 12.69
C PRO A 123 14.88 -16.96 11.78
N GLY A 124 14.66 -18.03 11.03
CA GLY A 124 15.64 -18.58 10.09
C GLY A 124 15.16 -18.47 8.64
N ILE A 125 16.07 -18.63 7.68
CA ILE A 125 15.75 -18.65 6.26
C ILE A 125 15.03 -19.94 5.93
N VAL A 126 13.85 -19.85 5.33
CA VAL A 126 13.06 -21.02 4.93
C VAL A 126 13.71 -21.72 3.75
N GLY A 127 14.01 -23.01 3.90
CA GLY A 127 14.63 -23.82 2.83
C GLY A 127 16.15 -23.82 2.85
N SER A 128 16.81 -23.15 3.78
CA SER A 128 18.23 -23.28 4.04
C SER A 128 18.53 -24.53 4.90
N ALA A 129 19.56 -25.28 4.55
CA ALA A 129 20.06 -26.40 5.34
C ALA A 129 20.99 -25.94 6.48
N ASP A 130 21.50 -24.71 6.43
CA ASP A 130 22.58 -24.18 7.25
C ASP A 130 22.09 -23.24 8.33
N ASN A 131 20.94 -23.33 8.89
CA ASN A 131 20.45 -22.52 10.01
C ASN A 131 20.73 -21.00 9.87
N ASP A 132 20.62 -20.48 8.65
CA ASP A 132 20.86 -19.08 8.33
C ASP A 132 19.82 -18.18 9.00
N LEU A 133 20.27 -17.02 9.47
CA LEU A 133 19.40 -16.04 10.12
C LEU A 133 18.63 -15.20 9.10
N ASN A 134 17.34 -15.03 9.33
CA ASN A 134 16.53 -14.08 8.58
C ASN A 134 16.88 -12.65 9.01
N SER A 135 17.63 -11.94 8.19
CA SER A 135 18.12 -10.59 8.44
C SER A 135 16.98 -9.58 8.55
N VAL A 136 15.93 -9.71 7.75
CA VAL A 136 14.78 -8.80 7.72
C VAL A 136 14.04 -8.80 9.06
N LYS A 137 13.82 -10.01 9.64
CA LYS A 137 13.23 -10.13 10.97
C LYS A 137 14.18 -9.65 12.07
N ASN A 138 15.43 -10.08 12.02
CA ASN A 138 16.39 -9.83 13.09
C ASN A 138 16.68 -8.33 13.27
N LEU A 139 16.74 -7.59 12.20
CA LEU A 139 16.92 -6.13 12.21
C LEU A 139 15.63 -5.35 12.52
N GLY A 140 14.46 -6.00 12.50
CA GLY A 140 13.17 -5.34 12.76
C GLY A 140 12.86 -4.20 11.80
N VAL A 141 13.19 -4.35 10.52
CA VAL A 141 13.17 -3.28 9.50
C VAL A 141 11.77 -2.75 9.23
N PHE A 142 10.73 -3.53 9.54
CA PHE A 142 9.32 -3.16 9.38
C PHE A 142 8.64 -3.03 10.75
N PRO A 143 8.77 -1.92 11.45
CA PRO A 143 8.20 -1.74 12.79
C PRO A 143 6.67 -1.86 12.83
N SER A 144 5.97 -1.57 11.73
CA SER A 144 4.53 -1.76 11.60
C SER A 144 4.14 -3.06 10.89
N GLY A 145 5.08 -3.99 10.68
CA GLY A 145 4.86 -5.29 10.06
C GLY A 145 4.36 -5.20 8.61
N TYR A 146 3.44 -6.08 8.24
CA TYR A 146 2.85 -6.08 6.91
C TYR A 146 1.33 -5.81 6.97
N MET A 147 0.79 -5.29 5.87
CA MET A 147 -0.63 -5.04 5.66
C MET A 147 -1.10 -5.66 4.37
N THR A 148 -2.18 -6.43 4.43
CA THR A 148 -2.81 -7.02 3.24
C THR A 148 -3.89 -6.09 2.70
N ASN A 149 -3.87 -5.84 1.39
CA ASN A 149 -4.89 -5.06 0.72
C ASN A 149 -5.68 -5.91 -0.28
N ARG A 150 -6.97 -6.12 0.00
CA ARG A 150 -7.88 -6.89 -0.86
C ARG A 150 -8.25 -6.20 -2.18
N ARG A 151 -7.83 -4.95 -2.37
CA ARG A 151 -8.16 -4.13 -3.54
C ARG A 151 -6.99 -3.97 -4.50
N PHE A 152 -5.85 -4.61 -4.22
CA PHE A 152 -4.78 -4.70 -5.19
C PHE A 152 -5.20 -5.63 -6.33
N THR A 153 -4.96 -5.19 -7.56
CA THR A 153 -5.34 -5.94 -8.78
C THR A 153 -4.22 -6.85 -9.26
N ASP A 154 -2.97 -6.47 -8.99
CA ASP A 154 -1.81 -7.30 -9.29
C ASP A 154 -1.50 -8.20 -8.08
N VAL A 155 -1.55 -9.51 -8.31
CA VAL A 155 -1.33 -10.55 -7.30
C VAL A 155 0.15 -10.69 -6.88
N ASN A 156 1.06 -10.13 -7.67
CA ASN A 156 2.50 -10.21 -7.43
C ASN A 156 3.12 -8.88 -6.97
N ALA A 157 2.37 -7.78 -7.03
CA ALA A 157 2.86 -6.47 -6.64
C ALA A 157 3.00 -6.34 -5.13
N TRP A 158 4.11 -5.80 -4.68
CA TRP A 158 4.35 -5.45 -3.28
C TRP A 158 4.94 -4.06 -3.17
N PHE A 159 4.62 -3.38 -2.07
CA PHE A 159 4.99 -1.99 -1.86
C PHE A 159 5.52 -1.80 -0.45
N ILE A 160 6.51 -0.94 -0.29
CA ILE A 160 7.05 -0.56 1.02
C ILE A 160 6.63 0.87 1.33
N LYS A 161 5.96 1.05 2.46
CA LYS A 161 5.71 2.37 3.02
C LYS A 161 6.95 2.82 3.78
N THR A 162 7.40 4.03 3.51
CA THR A 162 8.53 4.68 4.17
C THR A 162 8.07 5.77 5.14
N ASP A 163 8.99 6.28 5.94
CA ASP A 163 8.80 7.41 6.85
C ASP A 163 9.07 8.78 6.19
N VAL A 164 9.36 8.79 4.88
CA VAL A 164 9.59 10.03 4.13
C VAL A 164 8.44 11.02 4.35
N PRO A 165 8.72 12.27 4.75
CA PRO A 165 7.69 13.26 5.00
C PRO A 165 6.92 13.61 3.72
N ASN A 166 5.66 14.02 3.88
CA ASN A 166 4.77 14.41 2.79
C ASN A 166 4.38 13.32 1.78
N GLY A 167 4.47 12.03 2.18
CA GLY A 167 3.93 10.92 1.41
C GLY A 167 2.42 11.02 1.15
N SER A 168 1.84 9.97 0.55
CA SER A 168 0.42 9.92 0.21
C SER A 168 -0.48 10.19 1.40
N LYS A 169 -1.36 11.20 1.28
CA LYS A 169 -2.30 11.63 2.32
C LYS A 169 -3.72 11.62 1.78
N MET A 170 -4.67 11.21 2.60
CA MET A 170 -6.09 11.29 2.29
C MET A 170 -6.74 12.40 3.10
N PHE A 171 -7.37 13.36 2.43
CA PHE A 171 -8.09 14.45 3.06
C PHE A 171 -9.59 14.23 2.93
N ASN A 172 -10.32 14.21 4.06
CA ASN A 172 -11.77 14.27 4.07
C ASN A 172 -12.21 15.74 4.14
N ARG A 173 -12.77 16.27 3.04
CA ARG A 173 -13.29 17.63 3.02
C ARG A 173 -14.56 17.74 3.83
N THR A 174 -15.45 16.75 3.71
CA THR A 174 -16.73 16.69 4.44
C THR A 174 -16.92 15.26 4.92
N PRO A 175 -17.09 14.99 6.22
CA PRO A 175 -17.45 13.68 6.71
C PRO A 175 -18.82 13.27 6.16
N LEU A 176 -19.03 11.97 5.97
CA LEU A 176 -20.33 11.41 5.62
C LEU A 176 -21.28 11.65 6.82
N GLN A 177 -22.35 12.36 6.57
CA GLN A 177 -23.45 12.56 7.51
C GLN A 177 -24.50 11.48 7.33
#